data_dffba62ae4056fa148e258f5674db64d
#
_entry.id   dffba62ae4056fa148e258f5674db64d
#
_cell.length_a   1.000
_cell.length_b   1.000
_cell.length_c   1.000
_cell.angle_alpha   90.00
_cell.angle_beta   90.00
_cell.angle_gamma   90.00
#
_symmetry.space_group_name_H-M   'P 1'
#
loop_
_entity.id
_entity.type
_entity.pdbx_description
1 polymer ?
#
loop_
_entity_poly.entity_id
_entity_poly.type
_entity_poly.pdbx_seq_one_letter_code
_entity_poly.pdbx_strand_id
1 'polypeptide(L)'
;MTYTQPDAIAAIARAIQSEQNYVFAAGLAGAFLRGAGRRRATNQLAEHRSRLQANAALVDPAEVPATPPGFTPESPITDPKTARSALAALSNALVGVYADVASVTEGADRATAIAWAQASARDAVRWGAASQAFPT
;
A
#
# COMPACT_ATOMS: atom_id res chain seq x y z
N MET A 1 -11.67 15.94 10.21
CA MET A 1 -10.54 16.50 10.99
C MET A 1 -9.23 16.10 10.34
N THR A 2 -8.32 17.01 10.18
CA THR A 2 -7.01 16.74 9.58
C THR A 2 -5.91 16.76 10.63
N TYR A 3 -4.88 15.94 10.41
CA TYR A 3 -3.70 15.92 11.27
C TYR A 3 -2.77 17.05 10.85
N THR A 4 -2.23 17.76 11.82
CA THR A 4 -1.36 18.92 11.60
C THR A 4 0.04 18.75 12.20
N GLN A 5 0.26 17.71 12.98
CA GLN A 5 1.58 17.46 13.59
C GLN A 5 2.55 16.92 12.54
N PRO A 6 3.81 17.39 12.52
CA PRO A 6 4.77 16.99 11.49
C PRO A 6 4.97 15.48 11.38
N ASP A 7 5.02 14.77 12.50
CA ASP A 7 5.20 13.30 12.49
C ASP A 7 4.01 12.60 11.85
N ALA A 8 2.80 13.06 12.14
CA ALA A 8 1.59 12.48 11.54
C ALA A 8 1.54 12.78 10.05
N ILE A 9 1.82 14.01 9.64
CA ILE A 9 1.87 14.39 8.22
C ILE A 9 2.89 13.54 7.47
N ALA A 10 4.08 13.36 8.02
CA ALA A 10 5.13 12.57 7.38
C ALA A 10 4.73 11.10 7.20
N ALA A 11 4.16 10.47 8.23
CA ALA A 11 3.72 9.08 8.15
C ALA A 11 2.58 8.90 7.14
N ILE A 12 1.61 9.80 7.14
CA ILE A 12 0.48 9.76 6.21
C ILE A 12 0.95 10.01 4.77
N ALA A 13 1.88 10.95 4.56
CA ALA A 13 2.46 11.21 3.25
C ALA A 13 3.17 9.96 2.70
N ARG A 14 3.91 9.24 3.54
CA ARG A 14 4.52 7.96 3.14
C ARG A 14 3.49 6.91 2.77
N ALA A 15 2.37 6.86 3.49
CA ALA A 15 1.28 5.95 3.16
C ALA A 15 0.69 6.28 1.80
N ILE A 16 0.46 7.55 1.51
CA ILE A 16 -0.04 8.00 0.20
C ILE A 16 0.93 7.60 -0.91
N GLN A 17 2.21 7.86 -0.75
CA GLN A 17 3.23 7.50 -1.75
C GLN A 17 3.32 5.99 -1.94
N SER A 18 3.28 5.22 -0.87
CA SER A 18 3.32 3.76 -0.93
C SER A 18 2.09 3.18 -1.63
N GLU A 19 0.92 3.78 -1.40
CA GLU A 19 -0.29 3.36 -2.10
C GLU A 19 -0.27 3.75 -3.57
N GLN A 20 0.27 4.91 -3.92
CA GLN A 20 0.48 5.29 -5.33
C GLN A 20 1.35 4.25 -6.04
N ASN A 21 2.43 3.82 -5.40
CA ASN A 21 3.33 2.80 -5.94
C ASN A 21 2.61 1.46 -6.10
N TYR A 22 1.81 1.07 -5.11
CA TYR A 22 1.05 -0.17 -5.17
C TYR A 22 0.04 -0.16 -6.31
N VAL A 23 -0.72 0.91 -6.46
CA VAL A 23 -1.70 1.06 -7.54
C VAL A 23 -1.03 0.93 -8.91
N PHE A 24 0.10 1.59 -9.10
CA PHE A 24 0.85 1.49 -10.36
C PHE A 24 1.34 0.05 -10.61
N ALA A 25 1.93 -0.57 -9.58
CA ALA A 25 2.46 -1.93 -9.70
C ALA A 25 1.35 -2.97 -9.92
N ALA A 26 0.20 -2.81 -9.26
CA ALA A 26 -0.94 -3.71 -9.46
C ALA A 26 -1.49 -3.64 -10.88
N GLY A 27 -1.54 -2.43 -11.46
CA GLY A 27 -1.93 -2.25 -12.86
C GLY A 27 -0.96 -2.92 -13.81
N LEU A 28 0.34 -2.74 -13.59
CA LEU A 28 1.39 -3.35 -14.40
C LEU A 28 1.40 -4.88 -14.24
N ALA A 29 1.33 -5.36 -13.00
CA ALA A 29 1.32 -6.79 -12.69
C ALA A 29 0.12 -7.50 -13.30
N GLY A 30 -1.03 -6.85 -13.32
CA GLY A 30 -2.26 -7.40 -13.92
C GLY A 30 -2.10 -7.76 -15.39
N ALA A 31 -1.22 -7.07 -16.11
CA ALA A 31 -0.94 -7.38 -17.52
C ALA A 31 -0.23 -8.73 -17.69
N PHE A 32 0.50 -9.18 -16.67
CA PHE A 32 1.27 -10.43 -16.69
C PHE A 32 0.58 -11.58 -15.96
N LEU A 33 -0.47 -11.29 -15.19
CA LEU A 33 -1.22 -12.29 -14.43
C LEU A 33 -2.43 -12.78 -15.23
N ARG A 34 -2.92 -13.96 -14.85
CA ARG A 34 -4.10 -14.58 -15.47
C ARG A 34 -5.02 -15.14 -14.39
N GLY A 35 -6.30 -15.35 -14.75
CA GLY A 35 -7.29 -16.01 -13.91
C GLY A 35 -7.43 -15.34 -12.55
N ALA A 36 -7.37 -16.13 -11.49
CA ALA A 36 -7.54 -15.66 -10.12
C ALA A 36 -6.50 -14.59 -9.71
N GLY A 37 -5.26 -14.74 -10.18
CA GLY A 37 -4.20 -13.76 -9.92
C GLY A 37 -4.52 -12.40 -10.52
N ARG A 38 -4.98 -12.35 -11.75
CA ARG A 38 -5.37 -11.09 -12.40
C ARG A 38 -6.57 -10.47 -11.69
N ARG A 39 -7.58 -11.26 -11.34
CA ARG A 39 -8.75 -10.76 -10.60
C ARG A 39 -8.33 -10.16 -9.25
N ARG A 40 -7.42 -10.82 -8.54
CA ARG A 40 -6.90 -10.31 -7.27
C ARG A 40 -6.17 -8.98 -7.46
N ALA A 41 -5.30 -8.88 -8.45
CA ALA A 41 -4.59 -7.63 -8.74
C ALA A 41 -5.56 -6.50 -9.10
N THR A 42 -6.58 -6.76 -9.91
CA THR A 42 -7.61 -5.78 -10.27
C THR A 42 -8.39 -5.32 -9.04
N ASN A 43 -8.78 -6.24 -8.17
CA ASN A 43 -9.52 -5.92 -6.95
C ASN A 43 -8.65 -5.10 -5.99
N GLN A 44 -7.38 -5.45 -5.85
CA GLN A 44 -6.45 -4.73 -4.99
C GLN A 44 -6.13 -3.34 -5.53
N LEU A 45 -6.06 -3.17 -6.84
CA LEU A 45 -5.89 -1.85 -7.44
C LEU A 45 -7.00 -0.90 -6.98
N ALA A 46 -8.26 -1.34 -7.07
CA ALA A 46 -9.39 -0.53 -6.63
C ALA A 46 -9.37 -0.28 -5.11
N GLU A 47 -9.04 -1.30 -4.34
CA GLU A 47 -8.95 -1.23 -2.88
C GLU A 47 -7.86 -0.25 -2.42
N HIS A 48 -6.69 -0.31 -3.04
CA HIS A 48 -5.58 0.57 -2.70
C HIS A 48 -5.80 2.02 -3.18
N ARG A 49 -6.54 2.22 -4.27
CA ARG A 49 -7.01 3.56 -4.64
C ARG A 49 -7.89 4.16 -3.56
N SER A 50 -8.79 3.37 -2.99
CA SER A 50 -9.65 3.81 -1.88
C SER A 50 -8.82 4.18 -0.65
N ARG A 51 -7.79 3.39 -0.33
CA ARG A 51 -6.89 3.67 0.79
C ARG A 51 -6.11 4.96 0.56
N LEU A 52 -5.64 5.16 -0.67
CA LEU A 52 -4.94 6.40 -1.06
C LEU A 52 -5.82 7.62 -0.80
N GLN A 53 -7.06 7.58 -1.25
CA GLN A 53 -8.01 8.67 -1.05
C GLN A 53 -8.32 8.89 0.42
N ALA A 54 -8.49 7.81 1.20
CA ALA A 54 -8.74 7.90 2.63
C ALA A 54 -7.57 8.54 3.37
N ASN A 55 -6.33 8.18 3.02
CA ASN A 55 -5.14 8.79 3.62
C ASN A 55 -5.04 10.28 3.24
N ALA A 56 -5.31 10.62 1.99
CA ALA A 56 -5.28 12.02 1.54
C ALA A 56 -6.27 12.89 2.31
N ALA A 57 -7.42 12.33 2.71
CA ALA A 57 -8.41 13.05 3.49
C ALA A 57 -7.98 13.34 4.93
N LEU A 58 -6.91 12.72 5.42
CA LEU A 58 -6.42 12.91 6.79
C LEU A 58 -5.48 14.12 6.94
N VAL A 59 -5.08 14.74 5.86
CA VAL A 59 -4.17 15.89 5.87
C VAL A 59 -4.71 17.00 4.99
N ASP A 60 -4.15 18.22 5.17
CA ASP A 60 -4.46 19.34 4.29
C ASP A 60 -4.07 18.99 2.84
N PRO A 61 -4.86 19.40 1.83
CA PRO A 61 -4.51 19.16 0.42
C PRO A 61 -3.11 19.61 0.04
N ALA A 62 -2.57 20.66 0.67
CA ALA A 62 -1.21 21.10 0.42
C ALA A 62 -0.14 20.10 0.88
N GLU A 63 -0.50 19.19 1.80
CA GLU A 63 0.40 18.18 2.34
C GLU A 63 0.33 16.85 1.57
N VAL A 64 -0.58 16.73 0.62
CA VAL A 64 -0.72 15.51 -0.19
C VAL A 64 0.40 15.47 -1.23
N PRO A 65 1.24 14.41 -1.25
CA PRO A 65 2.28 14.29 -2.27
C PRO A 65 1.69 14.22 -3.68
N ALA A 66 2.37 14.85 -4.62
CA ALA A 66 1.98 14.76 -6.03
C ALA A 66 2.10 13.31 -6.51
N THR A 67 1.16 12.90 -7.37
CA THR A 67 1.25 11.59 -8.00
C THR A 67 2.43 11.57 -8.97
N PRO A 68 3.41 10.66 -8.80
CA PRO A 68 4.52 10.59 -9.74
C PRO A 68 4.05 10.11 -11.12
N PRO A 69 4.79 10.44 -12.21
CA PRO A 69 4.41 9.99 -13.56
C PRO A 69 4.48 8.48 -13.74
N GLY A 70 5.15 7.77 -12.84
CA GLY A 70 5.24 6.33 -12.86
C GLY A 70 6.03 5.82 -11.68
N PHE A 71 6.08 4.50 -11.54
CA PHE A 71 6.83 3.81 -10.52
C PHE A 71 7.71 2.75 -11.18
N THR A 72 9.00 2.75 -10.86
CA THR A 72 9.93 1.71 -11.32
C THR A 72 10.15 0.72 -10.18
N PRO A 73 9.68 -0.54 -10.32
CA PRO A 73 9.93 -1.56 -9.30
C PRO A 73 11.42 -1.81 -9.14
N GLU A 74 11.85 -2.23 -7.94
CA GLU A 74 13.25 -2.63 -7.70
C GLU A 74 13.67 -3.76 -8.64
N SER A 75 12.75 -4.69 -8.92
CA SER A 75 12.96 -5.76 -9.89
C SER A 75 11.95 -5.63 -11.01
N PRO A 76 12.36 -5.81 -12.27
CA PRO A 76 11.44 -5.70 -13.40
C PRO A 76 10.28 -6.70 -13.30
N ILE A 77 9.09 -6.27 -13.64
CA ILE A 77 7.91 -7.14 -13.77
C ILE A 77 7.84 -7.57 -15.24
N THR A 78 8.13 -8.83 -15.50
CA THR A 78 8.24 -9.38 -16.87
C THR A 78 7.46 -10.65 -17.09
N ASP A 79 6.97 -11.28 -16.03
CA ASP A 79 6.23 -12.55 -16.08
C ASP A 79 5.34 -12.70 -14.84
N PRO A 80 4.50 -13.76 -14.77
CA PRO A 80 3.64 -13.97 -13.61
C PRO A 80 4.39 -14.10 -12.29
N LYS A 81 5.57 -14.71 -12.29
CA LYS A 81 6.37 -14.90 -11.07
C LYS A 81 6.88 -13.57 -10.52
N THR A 82 7.47 -12.74 -11.39
CA THR A 82 7.98 -11.42 -10.99
C THR A 82 6.84 -10.48 -10.61
N ALA A 83 5.68 -10.60 -11.25
CA ALA A 83 4.47 -9.85 -10.87
C ALA A 83 4.05 -10.18 -9.43
N ARG A 84 3.97 -11.46 -9.08
CA ARG A 84 3.62 -11.88 -7.72
C ARG A 84 4.66 -11.44 -6.70
N SER A 85 5.94 -11.57 -7.03
CA SER A 85 7.03 -11.16 -6.13
C SER A 85 7.00 -9.66 -5.85
N ALA A 86 6.72 -8.84 -6.86
CA ALA A 86 6.62 -7.39 -6.70
C ALA A 86 5.45 -7.02 -5.78
N LEU A 87 4.28 -7.63 -5.98
CA LEU A 87 3.11 -7.35 -5.15
C LEU A 87 3.29 -7.87 -3.72
N ALA A 88 3.98 -9.00 -3.54
CA ALA A 88 4.33 -9.50 -2.22
C ALA A 88 5.24 -8.53 -1.47
N ALA A 89 6.28 -8.02 -2.13
CA ALA A 89 7.22 -7.09 -1.53
C ALA A 89 6.54 -5.76 -1.16
N LEU A 90 5.70 -5.22 -2.04
CA LEU A 90 4.98 -3.98 -1.78
C LEU A 90 3.94 -4.13 -0.68
N SER A 91 3.22 -5.26 -0.64
CA SER A 91 2.29 -5.55 0.45
C SER A 91 3.02 -5.65 1.78
N ASN A 92 4.17 -6.31 1.81
CA ASN A 92 4.97 -6.43 3.02
C ASN A 92 5.49 -5.06 3.51
N ALA A 93 5.91 -4.19 2.60
CA ALA A 93 6.34 -2.84 2.94
C ALA A 93 5.21 -2.00 3.56
N LEU A 94 3.97 -2.17 3.09
CA LEU A 94 2.81 -1.47 3.63
C LEU A 94 2.52 -1.81 5.10
N VAL A 95 2.93 -2.98 5.58
CA VAL A 95 2.75 -3.35 6.99
C VAL A 95 3.43 -2.34 7.90
N GLY A 96 4.70 -2.04 7.66
CA GLY A 96 5.46 -1.06 8.43
C GLY A 96 4.93 0.37 8.25
N VAL A 97 4.55 0.71 7.03
CA VAL A 97 3.98 2.03 6.71
C VAL A 97 2.71 2.26 7.53
N TYR A 98 1.79 1.31 7.56
CA TYR A 98 0.54 1.47 8.33
C TYR A 98 0.75 1.32 9.85
N ALA A 99 1.76 0.58 10.28
CA ALA A 99 2.16 0.58 11.69
C ALA A 99 2.60 1.99 12.13
N ASP A 100 3.35 2.68 11.29
CA ASP A 100 3.78 4.07 11.56
C ASP A 100 2.58 5.02 11.56
N VAL A 101 1.65 4.88 10.63
CA VAL A 101 0.41 5.68 10.63
C VAL A 101 -0.39 5.43 11.91
N ALA A 102 -0.51 4.19 12.34
CA ALA A 102 -1.23 3.85 13.58
C ALA A 102 -0.60 4.52 14.80
N SER A 103 0.73 4.66 14.83
CA SER A 103 1.43 5.27 15.96
C SER A 103 1.19 6.77 16.09
N VAL A 104 0.77 7.45 15.03
CA VAL A 104 0.59 8.91 15.00
C VAL A 104 -0.86 9.34 14.80
N THR A 105 -1.79 8.40 14.74
CA THR A 105 -3.23 8.67 14.60
C THR A 105 -3.99 8.24 15.83
N GLU A 106 -5.28 8.54 15.88
CA GLU A 106 -6.12 8.32 17.04
C GLU A 106 -7.47 7.72 16.64
N GLY A 107 -8.12 7.06 17.59
CA GLY A 107 -9.50 6.61 17.46
C GLY A 107 -9.71 5.70 16.25
N ALA A 108 -10.71 6.02 15.45
CA ALA A 108 -11.08 5.23 14.27
C ALA A 108 -9.97 5.20 13.22
N ASP A 109 -9.21 6.29 13.07
CA ASP A 109 -8.10 6.35 12.12
C ASP A 109 -7.00 5.37 12.49
N ARG A 110 -6.67 5.29 13.76
CA ARG A 110 -5.71 4.29 14.28
C ARG A 110 -6.20 2.87 14.04
N ALA A 111 -7.46 2.59 14.35
CA ALA A 111 -8.04 1.27 14.13
C ALA A 111 -8.01 0.88 12.66
N THR A 112 -8.28 1.81 11.77
CA THR A 112 -8.21 1.61 10.32
C THR A 112 -6.77 1.29 9.88
N ALA A 113 -5.79 2.05 10.37
CA ALA A 113 -4.38 1.81 10.03
C ALA A 113 -3.92 0.42 10.50
N ILE A 114 -4.29 0.00 11.70
CA ILE A 114 -3.99 -1.34 12.21
C ILE A 114 -4.63 -2.40 11.30
N ALA A 115 -5.89 -2.24 10.94
CA ALA A 115 -6.59 -3.17 10.05
C ALA A 115 -5.91 -3.28 8.69
N TRP A 116 -5.44 -2.16 8.13
CA TRP A 116 -4.74 -2.17 6.84
C TRP A 116 -3.34 -2.77 6.95
N ALA A 117 -2.64 -2.59 8.06
CA ALA A 117 -1.37 -3.29 8.31
C ALA A 117 -1.59 -4.81 8.32
N GLN A 118 -2.60 -5.28 9.01
CA GLN A 118 -2.93 -6.71 9.08
C GLN A 118 -3.36 -7.26 7.71
N ALA A 119 -4.18 -6.52 6.98
CA ALA A 119 -4.60 -6.92 5.63
C ALA A 119 -3.41 -7.01 4.69
N SER A 120 -2.47 -6.05 4.77
CA SER A 120 -1.27 -6.03 3.93
C SER A 120 -0.36 -7.24 4.24
N ALA A 121 -0.24 -7.64 5.51
CA ALA A 121 0.51 -8.83 5.88
C ALA A 121 -0.11 -10.10 5.27
N ARG A 122 -1.44 -10.22 5.32
CA ARG A 122 -2.13 -11.36 4.67
C ARG A 122 -1.95 -11.35 3.16
N ASP A 123 -2.03 -10.18 2.54
CA ASP A 123 -1.87 -10.05 1.09
C ASP A 123 -0.45 -10.42 0.65
N ALA A 124 0.56 -10.03 1.42
CA ALA A 124 1.94 -10.41 1.14
C ALA A 124 2.09 -11.94 1.09
N VAL A 125 1.52 -12.66 2.05
CA VAL A 125 1.55 -14.13 2.08
C VAL A 125 0.79 -14.71 0.88
N ARG A 126 -0.36 -14.16 0.53
CA ARG A 126 -1.13 -14.60 -0.63
C ARG A 126 -0.36 -14.44 -1.94
N TRP A 127 0.48 -13.42 -2.03
CA TRP A 127 1.35 -13.21 -3.19
C TRP A 127 2.64 -14.03 -3.13
N GLY A 128 2.89 -14.75 -2.04
CA GLY A 128 3.98 -15.71 -1.93
C GLY A 128 5.09 -15.37 -0.93
N ALA A 129 4.95 -14.29 -0.17
CA ALA A 129 5.92 -13.98 0.88
C ALA A 129 5.83 -15.01 2.02
N ALA A 130 6.94 -15.21 2.72
CA ALA A 130 6.94 -16.03 3.92
C ALA A 130 6.10 -15.36 5.01
N SER A 131 5.33 -16.17 5.76
CA SER A 131 4.56 -15.67 6.88
C SER A 131 5.49 -15.18 7.99
N GLN A 132 5.21 -14.00 8.54
CA GLN A 132 5.97 -13.40 9.62
C GLN A 132 5.02 -12.92 10.71
N ALA A 133 5.39 -13.19 11.97
CA ALA A 133 4.60 -12.69 13.11
C ALA A 133 4.70 -11.15 13.20
N PHE A 134 5.90 -10.61 12.95
CA PHE A 134 6.18 -9.18 12.94
C PHE A 134 7.04 -8.85 11.73
N PRO A 135 6.43 -8.49 10.59
CA PRO A 135 7.20 -8.10 9.41
C PRO A 135 8.00 -6.83 9.68
N THR A 136 9.23 -6.84 9.24
CA THR A 136 10.14 -5.69 9.39
C THR A 136 10.30 -4.94 8.07
#